data_3ad2ba348a63ff6250a473582e5d44b6
#
_entry.id   3ad2ba348a63ff6250a473582e5d44b6
#
_cell.length_a   1.000
_cell.length_b   1.000
_cell.length_c   1.000
_cell.angle_alpha   90.00
_cell.angle_beta   90.00
_cell.angle_gamma   90.00
#
_symmetry.space_group_name_H-M   'P 1'
#
loop_
_entity.id
_entity.type
_entity.pdbx_description
1 polymer ?
#
loop_
_entity_poly.entity_id
_entity_poly.type
_entity_poly.pdbx_seq_one_letter_code
_entity_poly.pdbx_strand_id
1 'polypeptide(L)'
;MKSSTLETQSKEINLHDDISSYAVPFDHHIIQKYGKKSFVWIGPIPRLNIMDPDMIRDILINYNTFHKPKGNFLLKLLVDGLAFEEGERWAKLRKILNPAFNLHKLKNMLPAIYLSCSEIVSKWETLISPTGSSEINVLPYLAYLSADVISRTAFGSSYEEGRRIFQLQKEQIQLILENSQSSYIPGWRFLPTKSNKKMKEINREIRAIVKDLISKREKKLKEGEMKTEDLLGMLLESNIKEIQESGNKKDAGITIDQVIEECKLFYFAGQETTSNLLAWTMVMLATHRNWQERAREEVFQVFGNNKPDFEGLNHLKVVTMILNEVLRLYPPVSMVSRKTYETTKLGDVTLPPGVEHLLHITFVHHDTELWGDDAKEFNPERFSQGVAKAVQKPNSYFPFGLGPRICIGQNLATIEAKMAVAMILQRFLFELSPSYLHGPQIRLTLQPRFGAHMILHKI
;
A
#
# COMPACT_ATOMS: atom_id res chain seq x y z
N MET A 1 -12.69 18.29 -13.20
CA MET A 1 -12.36 17.09 -12.43
C MET A 1 -13.60 16.26 -12.04
N LYS A 2 -14.56 16.74 -11.21
CA LYS A 2 -15.72 15.90 -10.82
C LYS A 2 -16.58 15.45 -11.98
N SER A 3 -16.84 16.28 -12.99
CA SER A 3 -17.73 15.91 -14.13
C SER A 3 -17.08 14.83 -14.99
N SER A 4 -15.81 14.97 -15.36
CA SER A 4 -15.10 13.95 -16.13
C SER A 4 -14.95 12.62 -15.38
N THR A 5 -14.74 12.67 -14.08
CA THR A 5 -14.63 11.46 -13.25
C THR A 5 -15.97 10.73 -13.14
N LEU A 6 -17.08 11.47 -12.97
CA LEU A 6 -18.42 10.87 -12.88
C LEU A 6 -18.90 10.28 -14.22
N GLU A 7 -18.65 10.98 -15.34
CA GLU A 7 -19.00 10.49 -16.67
C GLU A 7 -18.21 9.24 -17.06
N THR A 8 -16.92 9.19 -16.74
CA THR A 8 -16.10 8.01 -17.05
C THR A 8 -16.45 6.83 -16.15
N GLN A 9 -16.73 7.08 -14.87
CA GLN A 9 -17.12 6.03 -13.91
C GLN A 9 -18.54 5.49 -14.12
N SER A 10 -19.34 6.08 -14.98
CA SER A 10 -20.63 5.52 -15.40
C SER A 10 -20.53 4.52 -16.56
N LYS A 11 -19.36 4.44 -17.23
CA LYS A 11 -19.13 3.49 -18.31
C LYS A 11 -18.70 2.14 -17.75
N GLU A 12 -19.17 1.07 -18.37
CA GLU A 12 -18.63 -0.26 -18.11
C GLU A 12 -17.19 -0.32 -18.61
N ILE A 13 -16.32 -0.98 -17.84
CA ILE A 13 -14.95 -1.25 -18.20
C ILE A 13 -14.72 -2.76 -18.17
N ASN A 14 -14.08 -3.29 -19.21
CA ASN A 14 -13.72 -4.70 -19.29
C ASN A 14 -12.36 -4.94 -18.64
N LEU A 15 -12.09 -6.20 -18.29
CA LEU A 15 -10.83 -6.62 -17.65
C LEU A 15 -9.58 -6.36 -18.50
N HIS A 16 -9.75 -6.26 -19.83
CA HIS A 16 -8.66 -6.01 -20.80
C HIS A 16 -8.51 -4.54 -21.18
N ASP A 17 -9.37 -3.68 -20.65
CA ASP A 17 -9.32 -2.25 -20.96
C ASP A 17 -8.22 -1.54 -20.17
N ASP A 18 -7.75 -0.41 -20.71
CA ASP A 18 -6.78 0.44 -20.01
C ASP A 18 -7.41 1.06 -18.76
N ILE A 19 -6.98 0.57 -17.60
CA ILE A 19 -7.50 1.05 -16.31
C ILE A 19 -7.19 2.53 -16.06
N SER A 20 -6.18 3.10 -16.70
CA SER A 20 -5.75 4.48 -16.46
C SER A 20 -6.82 5.49 -16.91
N SER A 21 -7.54 5.19 -17.98
CA SER A 21 -8.64 6.01 -18.46
C SER A 21 -9.80 6.07 -17.48
N TYR A 22 -9.98 5.02 -16.67
CA TYR A 22 -11.07 4.89 -15.70
C TYR A 22 -10.66 5.30 -14.28
N ALA A 23 -9.47 4.87 -13.83
CA ALA A 23 -8.99 5.13 -12.48
C ALA A 23 -8.50 6.58 -12.29
N VAL A 24 -7.87 7.17 -13.32
CA VAL A 24 -7.28 8.52 -13.30
C VAL A 24 -7.67 9.32 -14.57
N PRO A 25 -8.97 9.50 -14.85
CA PRO A 25 -9.46 10.03 -16.13
C PRO A 25 -8.97 11.45 -16.45
N PHE A 26 -8.78 12.28 -15.43
CA PHE A 26 -8.26 13.64 -15.63
C PHE A 26 -6.81 13.62 -16.11
N ASP A 27 -5.93 12.91 -15.40
CA ASP A 27 -4.52 12.83 -15.77
C ASP A 27 -4.34 12.09 -17.10
N HIS A 28 -5.13 11.05 -17.35
CA HIS A 28 -5.15 10.34 -18.62
C HIS A 28 -5.48 11.30 -19.79
N HIS A 29 -6.54 12.10 -19.67
CA HIS A 29 -6.90 13.10 -20.70
C HIS A 29 -5.77 14.12 -20.93
N ILE A 30 -5.15 14.61 -19.87
CA ILE A 30 -4.05 15.58 -19.96
C ILE A 30 -2.83 14.97 -20.66
N ILE A 31 -2.44 13.77 -20.27
CA ILE A 31 -1.28 13.08 -20.85
C ILE A 31 -1.52 12.75 -22.32
N GLN A 32 -2.73 12.30 -22.70
CA GLN A 32 -3.06 12.05 -24.09
C GLN A 32 -3.04 13.32 -24.95
N LYS A 33 -3.53 14.44 -24.40
CA LYS A 33 -3.64 15.69 -25.16
C LYS A 33 -2.33 16.46 -25.23
N TYR A 34 -1.52 16.47 -24.16
CA TYR A 34 -0.35 17.33 -24.03
C TYR A 34 0.97 16.56 -23.89
N GLY A 35 0.91 15.22 -23.88
CA GLY A 35 2.08 14.35 -23.80
C GLY A 35 2.55 13.99 -22.38
N LYS A 36 3.56 13.12 -22.32
CA LYS A 36 4.13 12.52 -21.10
C LYS A 36 4.78 13.55 -20.18
N LYS A 37 5.22 14.70 -20.70
CA LYS A 37 5.69 15.87 -19.95
C LYS A 37 4.66 16.99 -20.10
N SER A 38 3.64 16.99 -19.27
CA SER A 38 2.56 17.98 -19.34
C SER A 38 2.46 18.78 -18.06
N PHE A 39 2.08 20.06 -18.21
CA PHE A 39 1.96 20.99 -17.10
C PHE A 39 0.49 21.38 -16.90
N VAL A 40 0.02 21.34 -15.67
CA VAL A 40 -1.35 21.70 -15.29
C VAL A 40 -1.39 22.50 -14.01
N TRP A 41 -2.45 23.28 -13.82
CA TRP A 41 -2.74 23.96 -12.58
C TRP A 41 -3.81 23.20 -11.79
N ILE A 42 -3.51 22.83 -10.55
CA ILE A 42 -4.49 22.25 -9.63
C ILE A 42 -4.76 23.28 -8.53
N GLY A 43 -5.82 24.06 -8.71
CA GLY A 43 -6.04 25.25 -7.91
C GLY A 43 -4.87 26.23 -8.09
N PRO A 44 -4.23 26.71 -7.03
CA PRO A 44 -3.06 27.61 -7.11
C PRO A 44 -1.72 26.88 -7.30
N ILE A 45 -1.72 25.57 -7.43
CA ILE A 45 -0.51 24.75 -7.44
C ILE A 45 -0.15 24.36 -8.87
N PRO A 46 1.03 24.81 -9.37
CA PRO A 46 1.57 24.36 -10.64
C PRO A 46 2.07 22.92 -10.49
N ARG A 47 1.65 22.05 -11.39
CA ARG A 47 1.97 20.61 -11.37
C ARG A 47 2.54 20.16 -12.70
N LEU A 48 3.65 19.45 -12.66
CA LEU A 48 4.30 18.80 -13.80
C LEU A 48 4.07 17.31 -13.72
N ASN A 49 3.45 16.71 -14.75
CA ASN A 49 3.35 15.28 -14.91
C ASN A 49 4.67 14.73 -15.45
N ILE A 50 5.19 13.67 -14.84
CA ILE A 50 6.46 13.05 -15.20
C ILE A 50 6.27 11.55 -15.34
N MET A 51 6.63 11.03 -16.51
CA MET A 51 6.58 9.61 -16.85
C MET A 51 7.93 9.06 -17.32
N ASP A 52 8.93 9.91 -17.53
CA ASP A 52 10.27 9.46 -17.90
C ASP A 52 10.98 8.77 -16.72
N PRO A 53 11.40 7.50 -16.84
CA PRO A 53 12.00 6.74 -15.74
C PRO A 53 13.29 7.34 -15.17
N ASP A 54 14.11 7.99 -16.00
CA ASP A 54 15.37 8.61 -15.53
C ASP A 54 15.08 9.87 -14.72
N MET A 55 14.14 10.72 -15.17
CA MET A 55 13.69 11.86 -14.39
C MET A 55 13.03 11.43 -13.08
N ILE A 56 12.21 10.37 -13.10
CA ILE A 56 11.58 9.79 -11.90
C ILE A 56 12.66 9.33 -10.91
N ARG A 57 13.65 8.60 -11.40
CA ARG A 57 14.80 8.15 -10.60
C ARG A 57 15.53 9.35 -9.97
N ASP A 58 15.85 10.35 -10.78
CA ASP A 58 16.58 11.53 -10.30
C ASP A 58 15.80 12.27 -9.22
N ILE A 59 14.50 12.42 -9.38
CA ILE A 59 13.62 13.03 -8.37
C ILE A 59 13.57 12.18 -7.09
N LEU A 60 13.46 10.86 -7.20
CA LEU A 60 13.29 9.98 -6.03
C LEU A 60 14.59 9.73 -5.26
N ILE A 61 15.75 9.81 -5.93
CA ILE A 61 17.06 9.71 -5.28
C ILE A 61 17.46 11.03 -4.60
N ASN A 62 17.20 12.17 -5.25
CA ASN A 62 17.57 13.49 -4.73
C ASN A 62 16.50 14.04 -3.78
N TYR A 63 16.13 13.25 -2.76
CA TYR A 63 15.06 13.57 -1.82
C TYR A 63 15.33 14.84 -0.96
N ASN A 64 16.56 15.33 -0.90
CA ASN A 64 16.90 16.59 -0.23
C ASN A 64 16.55 17.82 -1.08
N THR A 65 16.37 17.66 -2.39
CA THR A 65 15.95 18.71 -3.32
C THR A 65 14.47 18.58 -3.66
N PHE A 66 14.01 17.33 -3.88
CA PHE A 66 12.63 17.01 -4.23
C PHE A 66 11.89 16.47 -3.01
N HIS A 67 11.34 17.39 -2.23
CA HIS A 67 10.64 17.08 -0.99
C HIS A 67 9.24 16.49 -1.25
N LYS A 68 8.68 15.78 -0.29
CA LYS A 68 7.24 15.52 -0.29
C LYS A 68 6.50 16.86 -0.13
N PRO A 69 5.38 17.08 -0.85
CA PRO A 69 4.56 18.26 -0.61
C PRO A 69 4.20 18.33 0.87
N LYS A 70 4.25 19.51 1.47
CA LYS A 70 3.75 19.70 2.84
C LYS A 70 2.31 19.22 2.85
N GLY A 71 2.07 18.10 3.54
CA GLY A 71 0.85 17.31 3.41
C GLY A 71 -0.42 18.12 3.58
N ASN A 72 -1.42 17.79 2.80
CA ASN A 72 -2.78 18.25 3.04
C ASN A 72 -3.13 17.90 4.50
N PHE A 73 -3.57 18.91 5.27
CA PHE A 73 -3.89 18.72 6.69
C PHE A 73 -4.92 17.60 6.92
N LEU A 74 -5.80 17.33 5.93
CA LEU A 74 -6.77 16.23 5.99
C LEU A 74 -6.06 14.87 6.03
N LEU A 75 -5.05 14.67 5.18
CA LEU A 75 -4.25 13.44 5.19
C LEU A 75 -3.45 13.28 6.47
N LYS A 76 -2.95 14.39 7.03
CA LYS A 76 -2.24 14.37 8.31
C LYS A 76 -3.13 13.97 9.50
N LEU A 77 -4.44 14.17 9.42
CA LEU A 77 -5.36 13.64 10.43
C LEU A 77 -5.48 12.11 10.37
N LEU A 78 -5.31 11.52 9.19
CA LEU A 78 -5.34 10.07 9.00
C LEU A 78 -3.97 9.46 9.34
N VAL A 79 -2.92 9.95 8.70
CA VAL A 79 -1.55 9.46 8.82
C VAL A 79 -0.56 10.63 8.76
N ASP A 80 0.51 10.54 9.55
CA ASP A 80 1.66 11.45 9.52
C ASP A 80 2.96 10.61 9.62
N GLY A 81 3.95 11.01 10.40
CA GLY A 81 5.17 10.25 10.65
C GLY A 81 6.06 10.07 9.42
N LEU A 82 6.70 8.91 9.30
CA LEU A 82 7.69 8.59 8.25
C LEU A 82 7.19 8.89 6.84
N ALA A 83 5.87 8.77 6.60
CA ALA A 83 5.27 9.04 5.29
C ALA A 83 5.34 10.51 4.88
N PHE A 84 5.34 11.45 5.83
CA PHE A 84 5.28 12.90 5.57
C PHE A 84 6.45 13.70 6.14
N GLU A 85 7.26 13.11 7.01
CA GLU A 85 8.45 13.78 7.55
C GLU A 85 9.54 13.97 6.48
N GLU A 86 10.33 15.03 6.63
CA GLU A 86 11.36 15.45 5.69
C GLU A 86 12.71 15.73 6.39
N GLY A 87 13.79 15.75 5.59
CA GLY A 87 15.13 16.11 6.04
C GLY A 87 15.66 15.21 7.15
N GLU A 88 16.32 15.80 8.15
CA GLU A 88 16.93 15.08 9.27
C GLU A 88 15.93 14.32 10.13
N ARG A 89 14.69 14.84 10.28
CA ARG A 89 13.64 14.14 11.02
C ARG A 89 13.25 12.84 10.36
N TRP A 90 13.08 12.85 9.05
CA TRP A 90 12.84 11.63 8.28
C TRP A 90 14.00 10.66 8.39
N ALA A 91 15.24 11.12 8.25
CA ALA A 91 16.43 10.27 8.33
C ALA A 91 16.53 9.57 9.70
N LYS A 92 16.27 10.32 10.77
CA LYS A 92 16.22 9.80 12.14
C LYS A 92 15.14 8.73 12.32
N LEU A 93 13.89 9.03 11.92
CA LEU A 93 12.80 8.06 11.98
C LEU A 93 13.12 6.81 11.17
N ARG A 94 13.63 6.97 9.94
CA ARG A 94 14.02 5.84 9.08
C ARG A 94 15.10 4.97 9.73
N LYS A 95 16.11 5.58 10.36
CA LYS A 95 17.18 4.89 11.09
C LYS A 95 16.62 4.04 12.24
N ILE A 96 15.71 4.61 13.04
CA ILE A 96 15.09 3.93 14.19
C ILE A 96 14.16 2.78 13.74
N LEU A 97 13.43 2.97 12.63
CA LEU A 97 12.44 1.99 12.14
C LEU A 97 13.05 0.84 11.32
N ASN A 98 14.12 1.09 10.55
CA ASN A 98 14.69 0.10 9.65
C ASN A 98 15.01 -1.27 10.30
N PRO A 99 15.57 -1.32 11.53
CA PRO A 99 15.89 -2.60 12.17
C PRO A 99 14.69 -3.52 12.35
N ALA A 100 13.49 -2.96 12.55
CA ALA A 100 12.26 -3.73 12.74
C ALA A 100 11.77 -4.43 11.46
N PHE A 101 12.18 -3.94 10.29
CA PHE A 101 11.79 -4.46 8.97
C PHE A 101 12.88 -5.32 8.29
N ASN A 102 13.93 -5.71 9.02
CA ASN A 102 14.94 -6.62 8.45
C ASN A 102 14.38 -8.05 8.30
N LEU A 103 14.91 -8.82 7.33
CA LEU A 103 14.41 -10.16 7.01
C LEU A 103 14.42 -11.13 8.20
N HIS A 104 15.43 -11.05 9.07
CA HIS A 104 15.50 -11.91 10.25
C HIS A 104 14.33 -11.67 11.21
N LYS A 105 13.97 -10.40 11.43
CA LYS A 105 12.82 -10.02 12.28
C LYS A 105 11.50 -10.40 11.61
N LEU A 106 11.38 -10.22 10.30
CA LEU A 106 10.19 -10.62 9.54
C LEU A 106 9.98 -12.14 9.58
N LYS A 107 11.05 -12.95 9.61
CA LYS A 107 10.94 -14.40 9.78
C LYS A 107 10.23 -14.76 11.09
N ASN A 108 10.47 -14.02 12.17
CA ASN A 108 9.79 -14.24 13.46
C ASN A 108 8.31 -13.85 13.45
N MET A 109 7.88 -13.02 12.50
CA MET A 109 6.47 -12.62 12.32
C MET A 109 5.66 -13.66 11.52
N LEU A 110 6.33 -14.63 10.88
CA LEU A 110 5.66 -15.61 10.02
C LEU A 110 4.55 -16.41 10.71
N PRO A 111 4.69 -16.86 11.98
CA PRO A 111 3.62 -17.54 12.68
C PRO A 111 2.34 -16.70 12.81
N ALA A 112 2.48 -15.39 13.04
CA ALA A 112 1.36 -14.45 13.11
C ALA A 112 0.66 -14.29 11.76
N ILE A 113 1.44 -14.14 10.67
CA ILE A 113 0.91 -14.05 9.31
C ILE A 113 0.15 -15.34 8.94
N TYR A 114 0.75 -16.50 9.24
CA TYR A 114 0.10 -17.79 9.01
C TYR A 114 -1.23 -17.91 9.76
N LEU A 115 -1.28 -17.49 11.02
CA LEU A 115 -2.50 -17.57 11.84
C LEU A 115 -3.62 -16.73 11.21
N SER A 116 -3.34 -15.48 10.82
CA SER A 116 -4.31 -14.62 10.15
C SER A 116 -4.81 -15.21 8.83
N CYS A 117 -3.92 -15.78 8.02
CA CYS A 117 -4.30 -16.46 6.78
C CYS A 117 -5.16 -17.71 7.05
N SER A 118 -4.81 -18.50 8.06
CA SER A 118 -5.55 -19.70 8.46
C SER A 118 -6.97 -19.39 8.91
N GLU A 119 -7.15 -18.30 9.66
CA GLU A 119 -8.47 -17.85 10.10
C GLU A 119 -9.40 -17.52 8.91
N ILE A 120 -8.86 -16.82 7.89
CA ILE A 120 -9.65 -16.49 6.69
C ILE A 120 -9.95 -17.72 5.84
N VAL A 121 -8.97 -18.59 5.62
CA VAL A 121 -9.17 -19.86 4.89
C VAL A 121 -10.23 -20.70 5.57
N SER A 122 -10.14 -20.89 6.88
CA SER A 122 -11.14 -21.63 7.67
C SER A 122 -12.51 -20.96 7.61
N LYS A 123 -12.56 -19.62 7.65
CA LYS A 123 -13.82 -18.89 7.51
C LYS A 123 -14.46 -19.14 6.15
N TRP A 124 -13.70 -19.10 5.08
CA TRP A 124 -14.23 -19.40 3.74
C TRP A 124 -14.69 -20.84 3.61
N GLU A 125 -13.96 -21.81 4.19
CA GLU A 125 -14.42 -23.21 4.23
C GLU A 125 -15.79 -23.36 4.89
N THR A 126 -16.09 -22.59 5.94
CA THR A 126 -17.41 -22.61 6.59
C THR A 126 -18.52 -21.94 5.78
N LEU A 127 -18.17 -21.06 4.84
CA LEU A 127 -19.12 -20.36 3.97
C LEU A 127 -19.44 -21.16 2.70
N ILE A 128 -18.62 -22.13 2.35
CA ILE A 128 -18.86 -22.98 1.19
C ILE A 128 -20.03 -23.93 1.47
N SER A 129 -20.97 -23.95 0.54
CA SER A 129 -22.17 -24.79 0.63
C SER A 129 -21.83 -26.29 0.60
N PRO A 130 -22.74 -27.17 1.02
CA PRO A 130 -22.57 -28.63 0.87
C PRO A 130 -22.36 -29.10 -0.57
N THR A 131 -22.70 -28.25 -1.57
CA THR A 131 -22.44 -28.52 -2.99
C THR A 131 -21.01 -28.29 -3.40
N GLY A 132 -20.12 -27.84 -2.49
CA GLY A 132 -18.70 -27.67 -2.70
C GLY A 132 -18.28 -26.30 -3.27
N SER A 133 -19.24 -25.39 -3.53
CA SER A 133 -18.92 -24.05 -4.01
C SER A 133 -19.86 -22.99 -3.45
N SER A 134 -19.38 -21.74 -3.36
CA SER A 134 -20.19 -20.57 -2.99
C SER A 134 -19.64 -19.28 -3.59
N GLU A 135 -20.54 -18.35 -3.86
CA GLU A 135 -20.17 -16.98 -4.23
C GLU A 135 -19.78 -16.20 -2.96
N ILE A 136 -18.59 -15.59 -2.99
CA ILE A 136 -18.07 -14.78 -1.89
C ILE A 136 -17.48 -13.49 -2.43
N ASN A 137 -17.85 -12.35 -1.86
CA ASN A 137 -17.08 -11.11 -2.05
C ASN A 137 -15.81 -11.19 -1.17
N VAL A 138 -14.66 -11.48 -1.77
CA VAL A 138 -13.41 -11.72 -1.02
C VAL A 138 -12.77 -10.43 -0.48
N LEU A 139 -13.06 -9.25 -1.05
CA LEU A 139 -12.42 -7.99 -0.66
C LEU A 139 -12.54 -7.66 0.84
N PRO A 140 -13.71 -7.75 1.50
CA PRO A 140 -13.80 -7.49 2.95
C PRO A 140 -12.98 -8.48 3.80
N TYR A 141 -12.87 -9.74 3.37
CA TYR A 141 -12.08 -10.76 4.07
C TYR A 141 -10.57 -10.52 3.92
N LEU A 142 -10.12 -10.11 2.74
CA LEU A 142 -8.72 -9.74 2.51
C LEU A 142 -8.34 -8.47 3.26
N ALA A 143 -9.28 -7.51 3.38
CA ALA A 143 -9.08 -6.34 4.23
C ALA A 143 -8.97 -6.71 5.72
N TYR A 144 -9.79 -7.67 6.18
CA TYR A 144 -9.68 -8.23 7.53
C TYR A 144 -8.34 -8.96 7.72
N LEU A 145 -7.93 -9.81 6.76
CA LEU A 145 -6.66 -10.53 6.81
C LEU A 145 -5.49 -9.57 7.01
N SER A 146 -5.34 -8.58 6.12
CA SER A 146 -4.22 -7.62 6.22
C SER A 146 -4.30 -6.77 7.49
N ALA A 147 -5.51 -6.46 7.97
CA ALA A 147 -5.71 -5.78 9.24
C ALA A 147 -5.26 -6.63 10.44
N ASP A 148 -5.57 -7.93 10.43
CA ASP A 148 -5.14 -8.85 11.49
C ASP A 148 -3.63 -9.11 11.44
N VAL A 149 -3.07 -9.29 10.24
CA VAL A 149 -1.61 -9.41 10.06
C VAL A 149 -0.87 -8.21 10.64
N ILE A 150 -1.26 -6.99 10.28
CA ILE A 150 -0.58 -5.79 10.80
C ILE A 150 -0.82 -5.61 12.30
N SER A 151 -1.99 -5.98 12.83
CA SER A 151 -2.25 -5.93 14.27
C SER A 151 -1.33 -6.88 15.04
N ARG A 152 -1.18 -8.12 14.59
CA ARG A 152 -0.32 -9.13 15.23
C ARG A 152 1.16 -8.82 15.07
N THR A 153 1.59 -8.44 13.85
CA THR A 153 3.01 -8.23 13.57
C THR A 153 3.53 -6.90 14.08
N ALA A 154 2.70 -5.85 14.08
CA ALA A 154 3.11 -4.53 14.53
C ALA A 154 2.84 -4.28 16.02
N PHE A 155 1.80 -4.86 16.59
CA PHE A 155 1.36 -4.51 17.95
C PHE A 155 1.22 -5.72 18.88
N GLY A 156 1.46 -6.94 18.40
CA GLY A 156 1.28 -8.16 19.17
C GLY A 156 -0.16 -8.38 19.63
N SER A 157 -1.13 -7.79 18.93
CA SER A 157 -2.56 -7.81 19.24
C SER A 157 -3.36 -8.44 18.10
N SER A 158 -4.60 -8.85 18.35
CA SER A 158 -5.49 -9.32 17.28
C SER A 158 -6.21 -8.16 16.60
N TYR A 159 -6.85 -8.46 15.44
CA TYR A 159 -7.75 -7.50 14.77
C TYR A 159 -8.84 -6.97 15.73
N GLU A 160 -9.39 -7.83 16.58
CA GLU A 160 -10.47 -7.43 17.49
C GLU A 160 -10.05 -6.30 18.44
N GLU A 161 -8.80 -6.33 18.91
CA GLU A 161 -8.24 -5.25 19.74
C GLU A 161 -8.01 -3.97 18.93
N GLY A 162 -7.58 -4.08 17.66
CA GLY A 162 -7.37 -2.97 16.73
C GLY A 162 -8.62 -2.55 15.94
N ARG A 163 -9.72 -3.32 15.98
CA ARG A 163 -10.93 -3.13 15.16
C ARG A 163 -11.41 -1.69 15.14
N ARG A 164 -11.45 -1.04 16.30
CA ARG A 164 -11.93 0.33 16.42
C ARG A 164 -11.06 1.32 15.64
N ILE A 165 -9.75 1.10 15.60
CA ILE A 165 -8.82 1.95 14.83
C ILE A 165 -9.14 1.86 13.33
N PHE A 166 -9.30 0.65 12.79
CA PHE A 166 -9.64 0.43 11.37
C PHE A 166 -10.99 1.05 10.99
N GLN A 167 -12.01 0.91 11.85
CA GLN A 167 -13.30 1.53 11.64
C GLN A 167 -13.20 3.05 11.57
N LEU A 168 -12.47 3.65 12.52
CA LEU A 168 -12.24 5.08 12.57
C LEU A 168 -11.41 5.58 11.38
N GLN A 169 -10.38 4.84 10.96
CA GLN A 169 -9.61 5.19 9.78
C GLN A 169 -10.46 5.13 8.51
N LYS A 170 -11.33 4.13 8.35
CA LYS A 170 -12.26 4.03 7.23
C LYS A 170 -13.24 5.21 7.20
N GLU A 171 -13.81 5.59 8.35
CA GLU A 171 -14.66 6.78 8.46
C GLU A 171 -13.88 8.06 8.14
N GLN A 172 -12.64 8.17 8.62
CA GLN A 172 -11.77 9.30 8.35
C GLN A 172 -11.47 9.44 6.84
N ILE A 173 -11.18 8.32 6.15
CA ILE A 173 -10.96 8.29 4.69
C ILE A 173 -12.19 8.84 3.96
N GLN A 174 -13.38 8.39 4.32
CA GLN A 174 -14.62 8.86 3.70
C GLN A 174 -14.77 10.38 3.84
N LEU A 175 -14.56 10.91 5.04
CA LEU A 175 -14.62 12.34 5.31
C LEU A 175 -13.55 13.13 4.55
N ILE A 176 -12.35 12.59 4.40
CA ILE A 176 -11.26 13.20 3.61
C ILE A 176 -11.66 13.32 2.14
N LEU A 177 -12.21 12.25 1.56
CA LEU A 177 -12.62 12.21 0.16
C LEU A 177 -13.76 13.20 -0.11
N GLU A 178 -14.76 13.26 0.78
CA GLU A 178 -15.88 14.19 0.69
C GLU A 178 -15.44 15.66 0.74
N ASN A 179 -14.42 15.95 1.55
CA ASN A 179 -13.93 17.30 1.79
C ASN A 179 -12.65 17.66 1.02
N SER A 180 -12.18 16.78 0.12
CA SER A 180 -10.91 16.97 -0.60
C SER A 180 -10.82 18.30 -1.35
N GLN A 181 -11.90 18.74 -1.99
CA GLN A 181 -11.95 20.03 -2.71
C GLN A 181 -11.99 21.24 -1.77
N SER A 182 -12.64 21.10 -0.62
CA SER A 182 -12.72 22.17 0.37
C SER A 182 -11.35 22.52 1.00
N SER A 183 -10.40 21.57 0.94
CA SER A 183 -9.04 21.77 1.45
C SER A 183 -8.25 22.86 0.72
N TYR A 184 -8.66 23.23 -0.50
CA TYR A 184 -8.07 24.33 -1.28
C TYR A 184 -8.59 25.71 -0.87
N ILE A 185 -9.65 25.78 -0.06
CA ILE A 185 -10.21 27.06 0.42
C ILE A 185 -9.36 27.54 1.61
N PRO A 186 -8.71 28.73 1.50
CA PRO A 186 -7.93 29.27 2.59
C PRO A 186 -8.77 29.39 3.88
N GLY A 187 -8.23 28.93 5.00
CA GLY A 187 -8.90 29.01 6.30
C GLY A 187 -9.97 27.94 6.55
N TRP A 188 -10.38 27.15 5.57
CA TRP A 188 -11.42 26.13 5.73
C TRP A 188 -11.15 25.17 6.91
N ARG A 189 -9.90 24.78 7.15
CA ARG A 189 -9.51 23.88 8.26
C ARG A 189 -9.87 24.41 9.65
N PHE A 190 -10.06 25.72 9.79
CA PHE A 190 -10.41 26.37 11.06
C PHE A 190 -11.91 26.50 11.24
N LEU A 191 -12.70 26.36 10.18
CA LEU A 191 -14.15 26.43 10.26
C LEU A 191 -14.69 25.26 11.08
N PRO A 192 -15.61 25.52 12.05
CA PRO A 192 -16.18 24.48 12.90
C PRO A 192 -17.32 23.72 12.20
N THR A 193 -17.08 23.26 10.96
CA THR A 193 -18.04 22.43 10.22
C THR A 193 -18.24 21.09 10.91
N LYS A 194 -19.38 20.42 10.64
CA LYS A 194 -19.63 19.07 11.17
C LYS A 194 -18.51 18.10 10.79
N SER A 195 -18.08 18.10 9.52
CA SER A 195 -16.97 17.27 9.03
C SER A 195 -15.65 17.56 9.76
N ASN A 196 -15.27 18.84 9.92
CA ASN A 196 -14.04 19.20 10.60
C ASN A 196 -14.03 18.80 12.07
N LYS A 197 -15.16 18.97 12.77
CA LYS A 197 -15.32 18.50 14.16
C LYS A 197 -15.18 16.98 14.22
N LYS A 198 -15.91 16.25 13.38
CA LYS A 198 -15.90 14.79 13.35
C LYS A 198 -14.50 14.23 13.02
N MET A 199 -13.79 14.78 12.03
CA MET A 199 -12.42 14.37 11.71
C MET A 199 -11.44 14.57 12.88
N LYS A 200 -11.58 15.68 13.62
CA LYS A 200 -10.76 15.94 14.82
C LYS A 200 -11.12 14.99 15.98
N GLU A 201 -12.39 14.65 16.16
CA GLU A 201 -12.86 13.67 17.15
C GLU A 201 -12.28 12.28 16.85
N ILE A 202 -12.40 11.82 15.60
CA ILE A 202 -11.82 10.55 15.14
C ILE A 202 -10.32 10.51 15.42
N ASN A 203 -9.57 11.53 15.00
CA ASN A 203 -8.13 11.57 15.26
C ASN A 203 -7.79 11.54 16.75
N ARG A 204 -8.57 12.23 17.60
CA ARG A 204 -8.39 12.20 19.06
C ARG A 204 -8.65 10.81 19.63
N GLU A 205 -9.71 10.14 19.19
CA GLU A 205 -10.05 8.78 19.62
C GLU A 205 -8.96 7.77 19.20
N ILE A 206 -8.51 7.79 17.94
CA ILE A 206 -7.42 6.94 17.48
C ILE A 206 -6.16 7.17 18.31
N ARG A 207 -5.76 8.42 18.54
CA ARG A 207 -4.58 8.75 19.36
C ARG A 207 -4.70 8.23 20.79
N ALA A 208 -5.90 8.30 21.38
CA ALA A 208 -6.14 7.79 22.75
C ALA A 208 -5.97 6.26 22.81
N ILE A 209 -6.55 5.52 21.83
CA ILE A 209 -6.43 4.06 21.75
C ILE A 209 -4.97 3.66 21.55
N VAL A 210 -4.28 4.28 20.59
CA VAL A 210 -2.87 3.96 20.30
C VAL A 210 -1.97 4.30 21.51
N LYS A 211 -2.23 5.41 22.20
CA LYS A 211 -1.48 5.78 23.42
C LYS A 211 -1.65 4.74 24.53
N ASP A 212 -2.84 4.21 24.71
CA ASP A 212 -3.10 3.14 25.67
C ASP A 212 -2.33 1.85 25.31
N LEU A 213 -2.33 1.46 24.02
CA LEU A 213 -1.55 0.32 23.53
C LEU A 213 -0.04 0.51 23.80
N ILE A 214 0.50 1.69 23.51
CA ILE A 214 1.90 2.01 23.78
C ILE A 214 2.21 1.91 25.28
N SER A 215 1.36 2.51 26.13
CA SER A 215 1.56 2.50 27.59
C SER A 215 1.55 1.08 28.17
N LYS A 216 0.61 0.24 27.71
CA LYS A 216 0.56 -1.19 28.07
C LYS A 216 1.82 -1.92 27.66
N ARG A 217 2.35 -1.60 26.46
CA ARG A 217 3.57 -2.21 25.93
C ARG A 217 4.81 -1.78 26.70
N GLU A 218 4.96 -0.51 26.99
CA GLU A 218 6.07 0.02 27.79
C GLU A 218 6.12 -0.60 29.19
N LYS A 219 4.94 -0.81 29.82
CA LYS A 219 4.85 -1.49 31.12
C LYS A 219 5.39 -2.91 31.06
N LYS A 220 4.93 -3.72 30.08
CA LYS A 220 5.40 -5.10 29.89
C LYS A 220 6.90 -5.19 29.61
N LEU A 221 7.46 -4.25 28.83
CA LEU A 221 8.90 -4.17 28.57
C LEU A 221 9.71 -3.88 29.85
N LYS A 222 9.21 -2.97 30.71
CA LYS A 222 9.86 -2.66 31.99
C LYS A 222 9.82 -3.81 33.00
N GLU A 223 8.76 -4.61 32.96
CA GLU A 223 8.57 -5.80 33.81
C GLU A 223 9.36 -7.02 33.32
N GLY A 224 9.99 -6.93 32.13
CA GLY A 224 10.78 -8.03 31.56
C GLY A 224 9.93 -9.21 31.06
N GLU A 225 8.63 -9.03 30.97
CA GLU A 225 7.67 -10.10 30.68
C GLU A 225 7.57 -10.50 29.20
N MET A 226 8.17 -9.74 28.26
CA MET A 226 8.03 -10.02 26.82
C MET A 226 9.34 -9.85 26.05
N LYS A 227 9.56 -10.77 25.09
CA LYS A 227 10.48 -10.56 23.97
C LYS A 227 9.90 -9.52 23.03
N THR A 228 10.74 -8.59 22.55
CA THR A 228 10.39 -7.56 21.56
C THR A 228 10.31 -8.17 20.16
N GLU A 229 9.23 -8.92 19.88
CA GLU A 229 9.07 -9.63 18.59
C GLU A 229 8.19 -8.87 17.58
N ASP A 230 7.44 -7.85 18.03
CA ASP A 230 6.60 -7.01 17.16
C ASP A 230 7.25 -5.64 16.85
N LEU A 231 6.73 -4.98 15.80
CA LEU A 231 7.29 -3.70 15.31
C LEU A 231 7.27 -2.59 16.36
N LEU A 232 6.23 -2.50 17.19
CA LEU A 232 6.13 -1.48 18.25
C LEU A 232 7.18 -1.71 19.32
N GLY A 233 7.34 -2.94 19.80
CA GLY A 233 8.37 -3.28 20.77
C GLY A 233 9.77 -2.98 20.25
N MET A 234 10.05 -3.39 18.99
CA MET A 234 11.33 -3.09 18.34
C MET A 234 11.57 -1.60 18.11
N LEU A 235 10.52 -0.84 17.80
CA LEU A 235 10.58 0.63 17.68
C LEU A 235 10.95 1.27 19.02
N LEU A 236 10.30 0.87 20.11
CA LEU A 236 10.58 1.39 21.45
C LEU A 236 11.99 1.03 21.91
N GLU A 237 12.43 -0.21 21.67
CA GLU A 237 13.81 -0.67 21.98
C GLU A 237 14.85 0.14 21.17
N SER A 238 14.63 0.28 19.84
CA SER A 238 15.53 1.07 18.98
C SER A 238 15.58 2.54 19.40
N ASN A 239 14.45 3.08 19.85
CA ASN A 239 14.39 4.45 20.36
C ASN A 239 15.19 4.62 21.66
N ILE A 240 15.07 3.69 22.59
CA ILE A 240 15.85 3.68 23.84
C ILE A 240 17.34 3.59 23.53
N LYS A 241 17.74 2.71 22.62
CA LYS A 241 19.12 2.55 22.19
C LYS A 241 19.70 3.82 21.58
N GLU A 242 18.96 4.49 20.67
CA GLU A 242 19.36 5.77 20.06
C GLU A 242 19.57 6.87 21.11
N ILE A 243 18.71 6.93 22.14
CA ILE A 243 18.86 7.88 23.26
C ILE A 243 20.13 7.60 24.06
N GLN A 244 20.39 6.33 24.38
CA GLN A 244 21.58 5.92 25.15
C GLN A 244 22.88 6.19 24.38
N GLU A 245 22.96 5.79 23.11
CA GLU A 245 24.14 6.00 22.24
C GLU A 245 24.45 7.48 22.03
N SER A 246 23.45 8.33 22.09
CA SER A 246 23.60 9.78 21.96
C SER A 246 23.94 10.50 23.26
N GLY A 247 24.27 9.77 24.34
CA GLY A 247 24.60 10.33 25.64
C GLY A 247 23.41 10.95 26.37
N ASN A 248 22.22 10.36 26.23
CA ASN A 248 20.97 10.81 26.86
C ASN A 248 20.55 12.24 26.49
N LYS A 249 20.95 12.73 25.30
CA LYS A 249 20.49 14.04 24.80
C LYS A 249 18.98 14.04 24.64
N LYS A 250 18.32 15.10 25.13
CA LYS A 250 16.85 15.23 25.19
C LYS A 250 16.15 15.09 23.83
N ASP A 251 16.86 15.37 22.72
CA ASP A 251 16.34 15.31 21.36
C ASP A 251 16.85 14.10 20.51
N ALA A 252 17.55 13.17 21.16
CA ALA A 252 18.17 12.03 20.45
C ALA A 252 17.14 11.03 19.94
N GLY A 253 16.14 10.68 20.74
CA GLY A 253 15.07 9.75 20.39
C GLY A 253 13.88 10.41 19.67
N ILE A 254 12.81 9.64 19.53
CA ILE A 254 11.50 10.12 19.08
C ILE A 254 10.54 10.22 20.28
N THR A 255 9.63 11.19 20.20
CA THR A 255 8.64 11.41 21.26
C THR A 255 7.51 10.39 21.18
N ILE A 256 6.76 10.23 22.28
CA ILE A 256 5.55 9.38 22.30
C ILE A 256 4.52 9.85 21.25
N ASP A 257 4.40 11.15 21.01
CA ASP A 257 3.53 11.66 19.95
C ASP A 257 3.97 11.21 18.56
N GLN A 258 5.26 11.15 18.29
CA GLN A 258 5.81 10.61 17.05
C GLN A 258 5.58 9.09 16.95
N VAL A 259 5.77 8.35 18.05
CA VAL A 259 5.45 6.90 18.09
C VAL A 259 3.96 6.66 17.76
N ILE A 260 3.05 7.49 18.29
CA ILE A 260 1.62 7.41 17.97
C ILE A 260 1.36 7.62 16.48
N GLU A 261 2.02 8.60 15.85
CA GLU A 261 1.84 8.84 14.41
C GLU A 261 2.40 7.69 13.55
N GLU A 262 3.52 7.07 13.95
CA GLU A 262 4.03 5.86 13.28
C GLU A 262 3.08 4.68 13.43
N CYS A 263 2.49 4.48 14.60
CA CYS A 263 1.48 3.43 14.80
C CYS A 263 0.25 3.64 13.92
N LYS A 264 -0.27 4.87 13.84
CA LYS A 264 -1.39 5.22 12.93
C LYS A 264 -1.03 4.91 11.48
N LEU A 265 0.20 5.25 11.07
CA LEU A 265 0.72 4.97 9.75
C LEU A 265 0.80 3.46 9.48
N PHE A 266 1.29 2.65 10.42
CA PHE A 266 1.40 1.19 10.25
C PHE A 266 0.02 0.54 10.10
N TYR A 267 -0.96 0.89 10.94
CA TYR A 267 -2.33 0.40 10.81
C TYR A 267 -2.91 0.67 9.42
N PHE A 268 -2.79 1.90 8.94
CA PHE A 268 -3.30 2.29 7.63
C PHE A 268 -2.53 1.65 6.47
N ALA A 269 -1.19 1.82 6.46
CA ALA A 269 -0.37 1.41 5.33
C ALA A 269 -0.34 -0.11 5.15
N GLY A 270 -0.26 -0.86 6.27
CA GLY A 270 -0.21 -2.32 6.23
C GLY A 270 -1.53 -2.94 5.75
N GLN A 271 -2.65 -2.43 6.23
CA GLN A 271 -3.96 -2.97 5.87
C GLN A 271 -4.36 -2.60 4.44
N GLU A 272 -4.36 -1.32 4.11
CA GLU A 272 -4.97 -0.80 2.89
C GLU A 272 -4.25 -1.25 1.62
N THR A 273 -2.92 -1.29 1.62
CA THR A 273 -2.15 -1.61 0.42
C THR A 273 -2.11 -3.11 0.13
N THR A 274 -1.84 -3.94 1.14
CA THR A 274 -1.70 -5.39 0.95
C THR A 274 -3.04 -6.06 0.65
N SER A 275 -4.14 -5.62 1.28
CA SER A 275 -5.47 -6.13 0.96
C SER A 275 -5.87 -5.88 -0.50
N ASN A 276 -5.53 -4.72 -1.06
CA ASN A 276 -5.80 -4.41 -2.45
C ASN A 276 -4.89 -5.19 -3.42
N LEU A 277 -3.61 -5.40 -3.06
CA LEU A 277 -2.73 -6.31 -3.82
C LEU A 277 -3.34 -7.72 -3.88
N LEU A 278 -3.79 -8.26 -2.76
CA LEU A 278 -4.40 -9.59 -2.69
C LEU A 278 -5.71 -9.65 -3.50
N ALA A 279 -6.57 -8.64 -3.40
CA ALA A 279 -7.82 -8.59 -4.14
C ALA A 279 -7.57 -8.59 -5.65
N TRP A 280 -6.66 -7.76 -6.15
CA TRP A 280 -6.30 -7.75 -7.57
C TRP A 280 -5.60 -9.04 -7.99
N THR A 281 -4.78 -9.65 -7.12
CA THR A 281 -4.16 -10.96 -7.40
C THR A 281 -5.22 -12.05 -7.61
N MET A 282 -6.23 -12.10 -6.75
CA MET A 282 -7.32 -13.07 -6.91
C MET A 282 -8.15 -12.79 -8.18
N VAL A 283 -8.46 -11.51 -8.50
CA VAL A 283 -9.15 -11.14 -9.74
C VAL A 283 -8.36 -11.60 -10.96
N MET A 284 -7.05 -11.32 -11.00
CA MET A 284 -6.22 -11.73 -12.14
C MET A 284 -6.08 -13.25 -12.27
N LEU A 285 -5.93 -13.96 -11.16
CA LEU A 285 -5.86 -15.43 -11.18
C LEU A 285 -7.21 -16.08 -11.53
N ALA A 286 -8.33 -15.49 -11.12
CA ALA A 286 -9.67 -15.96 -11.49
C ALA A 286 -9.93 -15.78 -12.99
N THR A 287 -9.37 -14.76 -13.62
CA THR A 287 -9.48 -14.49 -15.06
C THR A 287 -8.52 -15.35 -15.88
N HIS A 288 -7.32 -15.61 -15.37
CA HIS A 288 -6.25 -16.31 -16.07
C HIS A 288 -6.00 -17.68 -15.42
N ARG A 289 -6.90 -18.65 -15.71
CA ARG A 289 -6.88 -19.98 -15.09
C ARG A 289 -5.56 -20.73 -15.23
N ASN A 290 -4.89 -20.59 -16.38
CA ASN A 290 -3.57 -21.19 -16.62
C ASN A 290 -2.53 -20.71 -15.58
N TRP A 291 -2.56 -19.45 -15.19
CA TRP A 291 -1.66 -18.91 -14.18
C TRP A 291 -2.08 -19.34 -12.76
N GLN A 292 -3.36 -19.50 -12.51
CA GLN A 292 -3.84 -20.05 -11.24
C GLN A 292 -3.40 -21.51 -11.07
N GLU A 293 -3.50 -22.32 -12.13
CA GLU A 293 -3.06 -23.73 -12.17
C GLU A 293 -1.56 -23.84 -11.95
N ARG A 294 -0.74 -23.12 -12.71
CA ARG A 294 0.73 -23.06 -12.55
C ARG A 294 1.14 -22.66 -11.13
N ALA A 295 0.50 -21.63 -10.58
CA ALA A 295 0.81 -21.18 -9.22
C ALA A 295 0.45 -22.25 -8.18
N ARG A 296 -0.68 -22.93 -8.37
CA ARG A 296 -1.10 -24.04 -7.52
C ARG A 296 -0.13 -25.22 -7.60
N GLU A 297 0.27 -25.64 -8.79
CA GLU A 297 1.28 -26.69 -9.00
C GLU A 297 2.58 -26.35 -8.25
N GLU A 298 3.08 -25.13 -8.37
CA GLU A 298 4.26 -24.66 -7.63
C GLU A 298 4.03 -24.76 -6.11
N VAL A 299 2.89 -24.27 -5.61
CA VAL A 299 2.56 -24.32 -4.18
C VAL A 299 2.52 -25.74 -3.66
N PHE A 300 1.92 -26.68 -4.41
CA PHE A 300 1.90 -28.08 -4.03
C PHE A 300 3.26 -28.77 -4.15
N GLN A 301 4.09 -28.43 -5.14
CA GLN A 301 5.46 -28.91 -5.24
C GLN A 301 6.33 -28.47 -4.06
N VAL A 302 6.16 -27.22 -3.58
CA VAL A 302 6.96 -26.67 -2.48
C VAL A 302 6.44 -27.13 -1.11
N PHE A 303 5.15 -27.10 -0.88
CA PHE A 303 4.57 -27.29 0.45
C PHE A 303 3.71 -28.55 0.59
N GLY A 304 3.19 -29.11 -0.53
CA GLY A 304 2.12 -30.11 -0.45
C GLY A 304 0.92 -29.59 0.34
N ASN A 305 0.50 -30.34 1.35
CA ASN A 305 -0.53 -29.95 2.31
C ASN A 305 0.05 -29.33 3.61
N ASN A 306 1.38 -29.16 3.68
CA ASN A 306 2.02 -28.65 4.87
C ASN A 306 1.87 -27.12 4.98
N LYS A 307 2.07 -26.63 6.19
CA LYS A 307 2.13 -25.20 6.50
C LYS A 307 3.26 -24.55 5.72
N PRO A 308 3.01 -23.44 4.97
CA PRO A 308 4.06 -22.70 4.33
C PRO A 308 5.06 -22.13 5.34
N ASP A 309 6.34 -22.30 5.07
CA ASP A 309 7.45 -21.76 5.86
C ASP A 309 8.22 -20.67 5.09
N PHE A 310 9.15 -20.03 5.78
CA PHE A 310 9.90 -18.90 5.22
C PHE A 310 10.76 -19.30 4.02
N GLU A 311 11.37 -20.46 4.07
CA GLU A 311 12.27 -20.98 3.01
C GLU A 311 11.47 -21.33 1.77
N GLY A 312 10.38 -22.07 1.95
CA GLY A 312 9.46 -22.40 0.85
C GLY A 312 8.85 -21.17 0.19
N LEU A 313 8.46 -20.13 0.97
CA LEU A 313 7.97 -18.88 0.39
C LEU A 313 9.01 -18.18 -0.51
N ASN A 314 10.31 -18.35 -0.23
CA ASN A 314 11.37 -17.82 -1.11
C ASN A 314 11.53 -18.64 -2.41
N HIS A 315 11.12 -19.90 -2.42
CA HIS A 315 11.14 -20.76 -3.59
C HIS A 315 9.95 -20.57 -4.54
N LEU A 316 8.90 -19.86 -4.12
CA LEU A 316 7.72 -19.55 -4.94
C LEU A 316 8.08 -18.55 -6.06
N LYS A 317 8.51 -19.03 -7.22
CA LYS A 317 8.89 -18.23 -8.40
C LYS A 317 7.65 -17.76 -9.16
N VAL A 318 6.73 -18.68 -9.50
CA VAL A 318 5.51 -18.39 -10.26
C VAL A 318 4.62 -17.41 -9.48
N VAL A 319 4.40 -17.66 -8.19
CA VAL A 319 3.66 -16.74 -7.33
C VAL A 319 4.34 -15.35 -7.29
N THR A 320 5.68 -15.30 -7.26
CA THR A 320 6.42 -14.03 -7.29
C THR A 320 6.22 -13.28 -8.61
N MET A 321 6.27 -13.99 -9.74
CA MET A 321 6.00 -13.43 -11.07
C MET A 321 4.57 -12.83 -11.13
N ILE A 322 3.58 -13.56 -10.64
CA ILE A 322 2.18 -13.13 -10.57
C ILE A 322 2.04 -11.87 -9.73
N LEU A 323 2.59 -11.84 -8.52
CA LEU A 323 2.52 -10.67 -7.63
C LEU A 323 3.20 -9.44 -8.24
N ASN A 324 4.34 -9.62 -8.91
CA ASN A 324 5.02 -8.53 -9.61
C ASN A 324 4.19 -7.98 -10.77
N GLU A 325 3.54 -8.86 -11.54
CA GLU A 325 2.69 -8.43 -12.65
C GLU A 325 1.42 -7.74 -12.16
N VAL A 326 0.82 -8.21 -11.06
CA VAL A 326 -0.31 -7.52 -10.41
C VAL A 326 0.12 -6.16 -9.89
N LEU A 327 1.28 -6.04 -9.25
CA LEU A 327 1.83 -4.75 -8.81
C LEU A 327 2.16 -3.81 -9.97
N ARG A 328 2.45 -4.34 -11.15
CA ARG A 328 2.64 -3.56 -12.36
C ARG A 328 1.30 -3.01 -12.88
N LEU A 329 0.32 -3.89 -13.07
CA LEU A 329 -0.98 -3.53 -13.65
C LEU A 329 -1.89 -2.78 -12.68
N TYR A 330 -1.91 -3.19 -11.42
CA TYR A 330 -2.78 -2.67 -10.38
C TYR A 330 -2.00 -2.22 -9.13
N PRO A 331 -1.02 -1.29 -9.27
CA PRO A 331 -0.26 -0.83 -8.11
C PRO A 331 -1.17 -0.15 -7.09
N PRO A 332 -1.20 -0.59 -5.83
CA PRO A 332 -2.03 0.05 -4.80
C PRO A 332 -1.78 1.56 -4.68
N VAL A 333 -0.52 2.00 -4.82
CA VAL A 333 -0.16 3.41 -4.95
C VAL A 333 0.05 3.73 -6.42
N SER A 334 -0.89 4.45 -7.03
CA SER A 334 -0.89 4.73 -8.47
C SER A 334 -0.01 5.91 -8.87
N MET A 335 0.32 6.77 -7.92
CA MET A 335 1.16 7.95 -8.14
C MET A 335 1.80 8.44 -6.85
N VAL A 336 2.94 9.10 -6.96
CA VAL A 336 3.59 9.80 -5.85
C VAL A 336 3.95 11.22 -6.27
N SER A 337 3.94 12.15 -5.33
CA SER A 337 4.27 13.55 -5.61
C SER A 337 5.54 14.00 -4.90
N ARG A 338 6.23 14.96 -5.54
CA ARG A 338 7.35 15.70 -4.96
C ARG A 338 7.17 17.18 -5.24
N LYS A 339 7.87 18.02 -4.50
CA LYS A 339 7.82 19.47 -4.64
C LYS A 339 9.20 20.08 -4.44
N THR A 340 9.54 21.04 -5.28
CA THR A 340 10.77 21.85 -5.12
C THR A 340 10.44 23.17 -4.44
N TYR A 341 11.31 23.61 -3.55
CA TYR A 341 11.18 24.89 -2.83
C TYR A 341 12.22 25.92 -3.28
N GLU A 342 13.14 25.51 -4.16
CA GLU A 342 14.17 26.34 -4.79
C GLU A 342 14.14 26.11 -6.30
N THR A 343 14.77 27.05 -7.05
CA THR A 343 14.94 26.86 -8.49
C THR A 343 15.80 25.61 -8.74
N THR A 344 15.26 24.66 -9.46
CA THR A 344 15.87 23.33 -9.62
C THR A 344 15.91 22.91 -11.06
N LYS A 345 17.05 22.35 -11.49
CA LYS A 345 17.20 21.78 -12.83
C LYS A 345 16.80 20.30 -12.79
N LEU A 346 15.94 19.89 -13.73
CA LEU A 346 15.52 18.51 -13.94
C LEU A 346 15.64 18.16 -15.42
N GLY A 347 16.65 17.37 -15.77
CA GLY A 347 16.99 17.14 -17.17
C GLY A 347 17.35 18.44 -17.90
N ASP A 348 16.62 18.75 -18.93
CA ASP A 348 16.75 19.97 -19.75
C ASP A 348 15.89 21.16 -19.26
N VAL A 349 15.05 20.94 -18.25
CA VAL A 349 14.10 21.96 -17.76
C VAL A 349 14.57 22.57 -16.45
N THR A 350 14.53 23.90 -16.35
CA THR A 350 14.71 24.63 -15.10
C THR A 350 13.35 24.99 -14.51
N LEU A 351 13.07 24.52 -13.32
CA LEU A 351 11.81 24.66 -12.64
C LEU A 351 11.88 25.69 -11.53
N PRO A 352 10.92 26.64 -11.46
CA PRO A 352 10.86 27.58 -10.36
C PRO A 352 10.44 26.92 -9.05
N PRO A 353 10.64 27.57 -7.89
CA PRO A 353 10.15 27.07 -6.62
C PRO A 353 8.63 26.92 -6.62
N GLY A 354 8.14 25.91 -5.89
CA GLY A 354 6.71 25.69 -5.69
C GLY A 354 6.04 24.75 -6.68
N VAL A 355 6.75 24.25 -7.70
CA VAL A 355 6.22 23.26 -8.64
C VAL A 355 6.09 21.90 -7.97
N GLU A 356 4.93 21.27 -8.12
CA GLU A 356 4.73 19.86 -7.78
C GLU A 356 5.03 18.96 -8.97
N HIS A 357 5.74 17.87 -8.72
CA HIS A 357 6.08 16.82 -9.67
C HIS A 357 5.22 15.61 -9.36
N LEU A 358 4.32 15.25 -10.28
CA LEU A 358 3.49 14.06 -10.14
C LEU A 358 4.12 12.92 -10.94
N LEU A 359 4.59 11.91 -10.22
CA LEU A 359 5.23 10.73 -10.77
C LEU A 359 4.17 9.63 -10.87
N HIS A 360 3.81 9.30 -12.10
CA HIS A 360 2.71 8.38 -12.38
C HIS A 360 3.19 6.93 -12.44
N ILE A 361 3.00 6.16 -11.38
CA ILE A 361 3.37 4.74 -11.33
C ILE A 361 2.54 3.96 -12.36
N THR A 362 1.21 4.06 -12.33
CA THR A 362 0.33 3.33 -13.25
C THR A 362 0.64 3.62 -14.72
N PHE A 363 0.81 4.89 -15.12
CA PHE A 363 1.07 5.20 -16.52
C PHE A 363 2.44 4.69 -16.97
N VAL A 364 3.47 4.77 -16.13
CA VAL A 364 4.81 4.23 -16.43
C VAL A 364 4.76 2.70 -16.54
N HIS A 365 4.00 2.04 -15.69
CA HIS A 365 3.84 0.59 -15.70
C HIS A 365 3.01 0.07 -16.87
N HIS A 366 2.20 0.91 -17.51
CA HIS A 366 1.35 0.55 -18.66
C HIS A 366 1.88 1.12 -20.00
N ASP A 367 3.05 1.76 -19.97
CA ASP A 367 3.61 2.41 -21.16
C ASP A 367 4.20 1.38 -22.13
N THR A 368 3.67 1.30 -23.36
CA THR A 368 4.13 0.39 -24.38
C THR A 368 5.59 0.62 -24.81
N GLU A 369 6.09 1.86 -24.74
CA GLU A 369 7.50 2.15 -25.00
C GLU A 369 8.44 1.57 -23.95
N LEU A 370 7.94 1.29 -22.75
CA LEU A 370 8.73 0.79 -21.63
C LEU A 370 8.56 -0.72 -21.38
N TRP A 371 7.41 -1.28 -21.83
CA TRP A 371 7.02 -2.65 -21.50
C TRP A 371 6.71 -3.53 -22.75
N GLY A 372 6.67 -2.95 -23.95
CA GLY A 372 6.29 -3.64 -25.17
C GLY A 372 4.78 -3.53 -25.46
N ASP A 373 4.38 -4.11 -26.60
CA ASP A 373 3.00 -4.00 -27.12
C ASP A 373 1.98 -4.64 -26.17
N ASP A 374 2.37 -5.66 -25.44
CA ASP A 374 1.56 -6.35 -24.42
C ASP A 374 1.59 -5.68 -23.03
N ALA A 375 1.99 -4.39 -22.94
CA ALA A 375 2.11 -3.65 -21.69
C ALA A 375 0.83 -3.61 -20.85
N LYS A 376 -0.34 -3.75 -21.45
CA LYS A 376 -1.64 -3.75 -20.78
C LYS A 376 -2.18 -5.16 -20.48
N GLU A 377 -1.50 -6.20 -20.98
CA GLU A 377 -1.89 -7.59 -20.78
C GLU A 377 -1.26 -8.17 -19.50
N PHE A 378 -1.99 -9.10 -18.88
CA PHE A 378 -1.48 -9.84 -17.72
C PHE A 378 -0.54 -10.97 -18.19
N ASN A 379 0.74 -10.70 -18.15
CA ASN A 379 1.80 -11.62 -18.56
C ASN A 379 2.89 -11.75 -17.49
N PRO A 380 2.69 -12.57 -16.44
CA PRO A 380 3.69 -12.80 -15.41
C PRO A 380 5.03 -13.32 -15.94
N GLU A 381 5.05 -14.00 -17.11
CA GLU A 381 6.26 -14.55 -17.69
C GLU A 381 7.36 -13.50 -17.93
N ARG A 382 6.97 -12.22 -18.10
CA ARG A 382 7.93 -11.11 -18.22
C ARG A 382 8.88 -10.99 -17.02
N PHE A 383 8.47 -11.49 -15.85
CA PHE A 383 9.29 -11.52 -14.64
C PHE A 383 10.06 -12.81 -14.40
N SER A 384 10.06 -13.77 -15.36
CA SER A 384 10.73 -15.08 -15.22
C SER A 384 12.24 -14.97 -14.99
N GLN A 385 12.87 -13.93 -15.56
CA GLN A 385 14.30 -13.61 -15.39
C GLN A 385 14.54 -12.51 -14.33
N GLY A 386 13.54 -12.18 -13.52
CA GLY A 386 13.58 -11.12 -12.51
C GLY A 386 13.25 -9.73 -13.05
N VAL A 387 13.03 -8.79 -12.12
CA VAL A 387 12.57 -7.43 -12.41
C VAL A 387 13.49 -6.68 -13.38
N ALA A 388 14.81 -6.83 -13.24
CA ALA A 388 15.78 -6.11 -14.08
C ALA A 388 15.71 -6.49 -15.58
N LYS A 389 15.25 -7.70 -15.89
CA LYS A 389 15.08 -8.19 -17.27
C LYS A 389 13.66 -7.99 -17.81
N ALA A 390 12.70 -7.73 -16.95
CA ALA A 390 11.31 -7.51 -17.33
C ALA A 390 11.08 -6.16 -18.01
N VAL A 391 11.94 -5.16 -17.76
CA VAL A 391 11.81 -3.79 -18.24
C VAL A 391 12.72 -3.51 -19.41
N GLN A 392 12.25 -2.77 -20.42
CA GLN A 392 13.10 -2.31 -21.55
C GLN A 392 14.02 -1.16 -21.13
N LYS A 393 13.57 -0.32 -20.19
CA LYS A 393 14.35 0.79 -19.63
C LYS A 393 14.48 0.63 -18.12
N PRO A 394 15.67 0.74 -17.53
CA PRO A 394 15.84 0.70 -16.07
C PRO A 394 14.93 1.69 -15.36
N ASN A 395 14.58 1.41 -14.10
CA ASN A 395 13.72 2.24 -13.26
C ASN A 395 12.26 2.38 -13.72
N SER A 396 11.80 1.61 -14.70
CA SER A 396 10.40 1.61 -15.15
C SER A 396 9.47 0.79 -14.24
N TYR A 397 9.99 0.03 -13.28
CA TYR A 397 9.21 -0.74 -12.31
C TYR A 397 9.52 -0.29 -10.88
N PHE A 398 8.55 0.38 -10.24
CA PHE A 398 8.73 0.96 -8.90
C PHE A 398 7.43 0.99 -8.06
N PRO A 399 6.73 -0.13 -7.91
CA PRO A 399 5.45 -0.16 -7.17
C PRO A 399 5.62 0.16 -5.69
N PHE A 400 6.83 0.00 -5.14
CA PHE A 400 7.20 0.37 -3.78
C PHE A 400 8.00 1.68 -3.69
N GLY A 401 8.06 2.44 -4.79
CA GLY A 401 8.93 3.61 -4.93
C GLY A 401 10.39 3.25 -5.22
N LEU A 402 11.26 4.24 -5.24
CA LEU A 402 12.70 4.11 -5.51
C LEU A 402 13.53 4.94 -4.53
N GLY A 403 14.82 4.61 -4.44
CA GLY A 403 15.82 5.37 -3.70
C GLY A 403 15.67 5.28 -2.17
N PRO A 404 16.20 6.23 -1.43
CA PRO A 404 16.23 6.17 0.03
C PRO A 404 14.86 6.10 0.70
N ARG A 405 13.82 6.60 0.01
CA ARG A 405 12.42 6.60 0.49
C ARG A 405 11.57 5.43 -0.02
N ILE A 406 12.21 4.35 -0.48
CA ILE A 406 11.54 3.11 -0.84
C ILE A 406 10.69 2.59 0.34
N CYS A 407 9.59 1.92 0.04
CA CYS A 407 8.68 1.39 1.06
C CYS A 407 9.44 0.54 2.10
N ILE A 408 9.29 0.90 3.37
CA ILE A 408 9.93 0.16 4.47
C ILE A 408 9.28 -1.22 4.66
N GLY A 409 7.97 -1.33 4.37
CA GLY A 409 7.18 -2.55 4.52
C GLY A 409 7.19 -3.49 3.31
N GLN A 410 8.00 -3.22 2.28
CA GLN A 410 8.01 -4.01 1.04
C GLN A 410 8.17 -5.52 1.29
N ASN A 411 9.14 -5.92 2.10
CA ASN A 411 9.38 -7.33 2.39
C ASN A 411 8.24 -7.96 3.20
N LEU A 412 7.69 -7.24 4.18
CA LEU A 412 6.53 -7.71 4.97
C LEU A 412 5.32 -7.93 4.06
N ALA A 413 4.98 -6.96 3.21
CA ALA A 413 3.87 -7.06 2.27
C ALA A 413 4.05 -8.23 1.28
N THR A 414 5.28 -8.46 0.81
CA THR A 414 5.58 -9.58 -0.10
C THR A 414 5.44 -10.93 0.60
N ILE A 415 5.93 -11.07 1.84
CA ILE A 415 5.80 -12.30 2.63
C ILE A 415 4.33 -12.58 2.92
N GLU A 416 3.57 -11.57 3.36
CA GLU A 416 2.14 -11.66 3.61
C GLU A 416 1.38 -12.10 2.36
N ALA A 417 1.63 -11.44 1.22
CA ALA A 417 0.96 -11.76 -0.03
C ALA A 417 1.27 -13.18 -0.51
N LYS A 418 2.53 -13.62 -0.44
CA LYS A 418 2.92 -15.00 -0.79
C LYS A 418 2.27 -16.03 0.11
N MET A 419 2.25 -15.80 1.42
CA MET A 419 1.61 -16.69 2.39
C MET A 419 0.11 -16.82 2.12
N ALA A 420 -0.58 -15.70 1.94
CA ALA A 420 -2.02 -15.68 1.69
C ALA A 420 -2.36 -16.41 0.37
N VAL A 421 -1.66 -16.09 -0.72
CA VAL A 421 -1.88 -16.72 -2.03
C VAL A 421 -1.60 -18.23 -1.96
N ALA A 422 -0.50 -18.65 -1.33
CA ALA A 422 -0.18 -20.07 -1.17
C ALA A 422 -1.27 -20.81 -0.41
N MET A 423 -1.71 -20.32 0.73
CA MET A 423 -2.73 -20.96 1.57
C MET A 423 -4.11 -20.99 0.89
N ILE A 424 -4.47 -19.94 0.13
CA ILE A 424 -5.71 -19.91 -0.66
C ILE A 424 -5.65 -20.99 -1.76
N LEU A 425 -4.55 -21.06 -2.51
CA LEU A 425 -4.37 -22.02 -3.60
C LEU A 425 -4.29 -23.48 -3.10
N GLN A 426 -3.86 -23.73 -1.86
CA GLN A 426 -3.89 -25.06 -1.25
C GLN A 426 -5.31 -25.55 -0.97
N ARG A 427 -6.30 -24.68 -0.86
CA ARG A 427 -7.65 -25.01 -0.37
C ARG A 427 -8.76 -24.75 -1.37
N PHE A 428 -8.54 -23.82 -2.32
CA PHE A 428 -9.61 -23.38 -3.21
C PHE A 428 -9.15 -23.29 -4.67
N LEU A 429 -10.06 -23.68 -5.55
CA LEU A 429 -10.16 -23.19 -6.92
C LEU A 429 -11.12 -22.00 -6.89
N PHE A 430 -10.88 -21.02 -7.74
CA PHE A 430 -11.80 -19.89 -7.79
C PHE A 430 -11.89 -19.29 -9.20
N GLU A 431 -13.03 -18.72 -9.49
CA GLU A 431 -13.35 -18.04 -10.73
C GLU A 431 -14.13 -16.77 -10.43
N LEU A 432 -14.17 -15.83 -11.39
CA LEU A 432 -15.01 -14.64 -11.23
C LEU A 432 -16.48 -15.04 -11.21
N SER A 433 -17.23 -14.46 -10.27
CA SER A 433 -18.69 -14.59 -10.28
C SER A 433 -19.28 -13.86 -11.51
N PRO A 434 -20.39 -14.37 -12.09
CA PRO A 434 -21.17 -13.60 -13.05
C PRO A 434 -21.66 -12.23 -12.53
N SER A 435 -21.70 -12.05 -11.20
CA SER A 435 -22.05 -10.77 -10.56
C SER A 435 -20.85 -9.80 -10.43
N TYR A 436 -19.64 -10.22 -10.78
CA TYR A 436 -18.47 -9.38 -10.70
C TYR A 436 -18.54 -8.24 -11.73
N LEU A 437 -18.41 -7.01 -11.23
CA LEU A 437 -18.29 -5.81 -12.05
C LEU A 437 -16.86 -5.27 -11.93
N HIS A 438 -16.14 -5.20 -13.06
CA HIS A 438 -14.82 -4.61 -13.07
C HIS A 438 -14.90 -3.10 -12.90
N GLY A 439 -14.14 -2.55 -11.96
CA GLY A 439 -14.14 -1.11 -11.69
C GLY A 439 -12.95 -0.71 -10.82
N PRO A 440 -11.75 -0.52 -11.38
CA PRO A 440 -10.62 -0.01 -10.64
C PRO A 440 -10.86 1.45 -10.25
N GLN A 441 -10.82 1.74 -8.95
CA GLN A 441 -11.05 3.08 -8.42
C GLN A 441 -9.93 3.49 -7.46
N ILE A 442 -9.40 4.70 -7.63
CA ILE A 442 -8.51 5.30 -6.65
C ILE A 442 -9.35 6.06 -5.62
N ARG A 443 -9.34 5.58 -4.37
CA ARG A 443 -9.82 6.36 -3.22
C ARG A 443 -8.63 7.03 -2.52
N LEU A 444 -7.81 6.29 -1.83
CA LEU A 444 -6.43 6.64 -1.48
C LEU A 444 -5.47 5.67 -2.15
N THR A 445 -5.91 4.43 -2.32
CA THR A 445 -5.26 3.36 -3.04
C THR A 445 -6.14 2.86 -4.18
N LEU A 446 -5.56 2.15 -5.14
CA LEU A 446 -6.27 1.53 -6.25
C LEU A 446 -6.95 0.26 -5.77
N GLN A 447 -8.28 0.25 -5.74
CA GLN A 447 -9.10 -0.84 -5.22
C GLN A 447 -10.26 -1.19 -6.14
N PRO A 448 -10.82 -2.42 -6.07
CA PRO A 448 -12.06 -2.78 -6.74
C PRO A 448 -13.25 -1.97 -6.20
N ARG A 449 -13.91 -1.18 -7.05
CA ARG A 449 -15.03 -0.31 -6.67
C ARG A 449 -16.23 -1.08 -6.15
N PHE A 450 -16.53 -2.19 -6.81
CA PHE A 450 -17.75 -2.98 -6.59
C PHE A 450 -17.50 -4.26 -5.79
N GLY A 451 -16.31 -4.39 -5.16
CA GLY A 451 -15.88 -5.61 -4.50
C GLY A 451 -15.21 -6.58 -5.46
N ALA A 452 -14.85 -7.75 -4.94
CA ALA A 452 -14.23 -8.85 -5.69
C ALA A 452 -15.07 -10.12 -5.48
N HIS A 453 -16.16 -10.23 -6.25
CA HIS A 453 -17.10 -11.35 -6.18
C HIS A 453 -16.54 -12.54 -6.95
N MET A 454 -16.39 -13.67 -6.27
CA MET A 454 -15.81 -14.90 -6.81
C MET A 454 -16.62 -16.11 -6.39
N ILE A 455 -16.64 -17.13 -7.24
CA ILE A 455 -17.10 -18.47 -6.87
C ILE A 455 -15.88 -19.23 -6.39
N LEU A 456 -15.88 -19.59 -5.12
CA LEU A 456 -14.85 -20.43 -4.51
C LEU A 456 -15.32 -21.88 -4.50
N HIS A 457 -14.45 -22.78 -4.98
CA HIS A 457 -14.64 -24.23 -4.97
C HIS A 457 -13.63 -24.82 -3.98
N LYS A 458 -14.11 -25.62 -3.02
CA LYS A 458 -13.24 -26.35 -2.10
C LYS A 458 -12.60 -27.54 -2.82
N ILE A 459 -11.30 -27.77 -2.61
CA ILE A 459 -10.52 -28.90 -3.10
C ILE A 459 -10.21 -29.89 -1.99
#